data_00bf07aed4b67d241aa20be965980e1b
#
_entry.id   00bf07aed4b67d241aa20be965980e1b
#
_cell.length_a   1.000
_cell.length_b   1.000
_cell.length_c   1.000
_cell.angle_alpha   90.00
_cell.angle_beta   90.00
_cell.angle_gamma   90.00
#
_symmetry.space_group_name_H-M   'P 1'
#
loop_
_entity.id
_entity.type
_entity.pdbx_description
1 polymer ?
#
loop_
_entity_poly.entity_id
_entity_poly.type
_entity_poly.pdbx_seq_one_letter_code
_entity_poly.pdbx_strand_id
1 'polypeptide(L)'
;VKVDADTVLISEHLFDRIIDRFSSEPSLEVLSIGLHDFYTDTIINGLQISRNTVRWDFSKNSIFTDIPILDPKSYVFDTAVLSPAGEHSPNPSIPQAFHYGVHRGIKSIQKIHSTTHWANMQKVWHHFLQTRDVRLGFAVLGAELVYAGTFNRKDQDYTNPRMGEVLCTYKGMDAKQLEREIRRLRFLHWGFLPDDLRRRVLRYKRGKLDQNWDQT
;
A
#
# COMPACT_ATOMS: atom_id res chain seq x y z
N VAL A 1 -9.26 -3.65 18.42
CA VAL A 1 -8.40 -4.18 17.34
C VAL A 1 -9.03 -3.84 16.00
N LYS A 2 -8.25 -3.25 15.10
CA LYS A 2 -8.64 -3.07 13.70
C LYS A 2 -7.88 -4.09 12.87
N VAL A 3 -8.61 -4.96 12.17
CA VAL A 3 -8.09 -5.95 11.24
C VAL A 3 -8.77 -5.73 9.90
N ASP A 4 -8.00 -5.59 8.83
CA ASP A 4 -8.55 -5.49 7.48
C ASP A 4 -9.03 -6.88 7.02
N ALA A 5 -10.08 -6.91 6.21
CA ALA A 5 -10.79 -8.14 5.82
C ALA A 5 -9.93 -9.13 5.02
N ASP A 6 -8.84 -8.67 4.45
CA ASP A 6 -7.87 -9.45 3.67
C ASP A 6 -6.60 -9.81 4.48
N THR A 7 -6.67 -9.74 5.81
CA THR A 7 -5.58 -10.10 6.71
C THR A 7 -5.76 -11.52 7.24
N VAL A 8 -4.72 -12.33 7.19
CA VAL A 8 -4.63 -13.66 7.80
C VAL A 8 -3.63 -13.63 8.95
N LEU A 9 -4.10 -13.87 10.18
CA LEU A 9 -3.23 -13.96 11.35
C LEU A 9 -2.59 -15.36 11.43
N ILE A 10 -1.30 -15.42 11.72
CA ILE A 10 -0.52 -16.67 11.70
C ILE A 10 -0.01 -17.10 13.09
N SER A 11 -0.13 -16.24 14.10
CA SER A 11 0.35 -16.53 15.45
C SER A 11 -0.80 -16.91 16.39
N GLU A 12 -0.78 -18.13 16.94
CA GLU A 12 -1.79 -18.61 17.88
C GLU A 12 -1.83 -17.81 19.20
N HIS A 13 -0.68 -17.30 19.65
CA HIS A 13 -0.57 -16.54 20.91
C HIS A 13 -0.46 -15.03 20.69
N LEU A 14 -0.86 -14.54 19.52
CA LEU A 14 -0.72 -13.12 19.22
C LEU A 14 -1.45 -12.22 20.21
N PHE A 15 -2.70 -12.58 20.54
CA PHE A 15 -3.52 -11.74 21.43
C PHE A 15 -3.04 -11.78 22.88
N ASP A 16 -2.53 -12.91 23.36
CA ASP A 16 -1.93 -13.01 24.70
C ASP A 16 -0.72 -12.08 24.81
N ARG A 17 0.16 -12.12 23.81
CA ARG A 17 1.34 -11.24 23.74
C ARG A 17 0.98 -9.77 23.64
N ILE A 18 -0.10 -9.43 22.94
CA ILE A 18 -0.63 -8.05 22.87
C ILE A 18 -1.12 -7.61 24.25
N ILE A 19 -1.88 -8.45 24.94
CA ILE A 19 -2.37 -8.16 26.29
C ILE A 19 -1.22 -7.96 27.26
N ASP A 20 -0.22 -8.84 27.24
CA ASP A 20 0.98 -8.73 28.05
C ASP A 20 1.74 -7.43 27.78
N ARG A 21 1.85 -7.04 26.51
CA ARG A 21 2.50 -5.79 26.11
C ARG A 21 1.78 -4.57 26.67
N PHE A 22 0.46 -4.50 26.55
CA PHE A 22 -0.34 -3.42 27.13
C PHE A 22 -0.33 -3.42 28.66
N SER A 23 -0.23 -4.59 29.29
CA SER A 23 -0.18 -4.73 30.75
C SER A 23 1.16 -4.27 31.31
N SER A 24 2.25 -4.59 30.62
CA SER A 24 3.61 -4.21 31.02
C SER A 24 3.93 -2.73 30.78
N GLU A 25 3.21 -2.07 29.89
CA GLU A 25 3.42 -0.66 29.56
C GLU A 25 2.11 0.14 29.62
N PRO A 26 1.72 0.62 30.82
CA PRO A 26 0.46 1.34 31.02
C PRO A 26 0.32 2.62 30.18
N SER A 27 1.42 3.25 29.78
CA SER A 27 1.45 4.46 28.93
C SER A 27 1.23 4.16 27.45
N LEU A 28 1.35 2.90 27.02
CA LEU A 28 1.12 2.53 25.62
C LEU A 28 -0.36 2.67 25.28
N GLU A 29 -0.68 3.52 24.33
CA GLU A 29 -2.05 3.75 23.87
C GLU A 29 -2.38 3.02 22.56
N VAL A 30 -1.43 2.97 21.64
CA VAL A 30 -1.60 2.32 20.32
C VAL A 30 -0.40 1.45 20.03
N LEU A 31 -0.65 0.22 19.66
CA LEU A 31 0.35 -0.73 19.17
C LEU A 31 0.08 -1.00 17.69
N SER A 32 1.10 -0.85 16.86
CA SER A 32 1.05 -1.23 15.47
C SER A 32 2.00 -2.38 15.21
N ILE A 33 1.48 -3.45 14.64
CA ILE A 33 2.20 -4.69 14.42
C ILE A 33 2.35 -4.93 12.92
N GLY A 34 3.52 -5.42 12.52
CA GLY A 34 3.81 -5.69 11.13
C GLY A 34 3.06 -6.90 10.59
N LEU A 35 2.64 -6.79 9.33
CA LEU A 35 2.13 -7.89 8.52
C LEU A 35 3.05 -8.05 7.30
N HIS A 36 3.28 -9.27 6.87
CA HIS A 36 3.93 -9.54 5.60
C HIS A 36 2.95 -9.21 4.45
N ASP A 37 3.34 -8.32 3.55
CA ASP A 37 2.48 -7.85 2.47
C ASP A 37 2.78 -8.60 1.17
N PHE A 38 1.77 -9.27 0.62
CA PHE A 38 1.86 -9.98 -0.65
C PHE A 38 2.39 -9.11 -1.80
N TYR A 39 1.96 -7.85 -1.87
CA TYR A 39 2.29 -7.00 -3.01
C TYR A 39 3.75 -6.55 -3.01
N THR A 40 4.24 -6.11 -1.87
CA THR A 40 5.59 -5.51 -1.76
C THR A 40 6.65 -6.50 -1.31
N ASP A 41 6.25 -7.71 -0.90
CA ASP A 41 7.12 -8.72 -0.28
C ASP A 41 7.95 -8.15 0.88
N THR A 42 7.31 -7.32 1.70
CA THR A 42 7.94 -6.66 2.85
C THR A 42 6.99 -6.61 4.04
N ILE A 43 7.54 -6.37 5.22
CA ILE A 43 6.71 -6.07 6.39
C ILE A 43 6.14 -4.67 6.26
N ILE A 44 4.82 -4.58 6.37
CA ILE A 44 4.08 -3.32 6.42
C ILE A 44 3.40 -3.13 7.77
N ASN A 45 3.05 -1.90 8.04
CA ASN A 45 2.26 -1.52 9.22
C ASN A 45 0.79 -1.89 8.95
N GLY A 46 0.30 -3.01 9.46
CA GLY A 46 -0.98 -3.57 9.03
C GLY A 46 -2.00 -3.81 10.15
N LEU A 47 -1.57 -4.27 11.31
CA LEU A 47 -2.46 -4.54 12.42
C LEU A 47 -2.35 -3.42 13.47
N GLN A 48 -3.47 -2.74 13.75
CA GLN A 48 -3.51 -1.70 14.77
C GLN A 48 -4.41 -2.10 15.94
N ILE A 49 -3.85 -1.99 17.13
CA ILE A 49 -4.54 -2.23 18.40
C ILE A 49 -4.45 -0.97 19.24
N SER A 50 -5.56 -0.56 19.83
CA SER A 50 -5.60 0.60 20.71
C SER A 50 -6.32 0.27 22.01
N ARG A 51 -5.96 1.00 23.07
CA ARG A 51 -6.78 1.02 24.28
C ARG A 51 -8.16 1.59 23.94
N ASN A 52 -9.16 1.21 24.71
CA ASN A 52 -10.54 1.72 24.57
C ASN A 52 -10.67 3.20 24.97
N THR A 53 -9.66 3.77 25.60
CA THR A 53 -9.56 5.18 25.95
C THR A 53 -9.14 6.08 24.78
N VAL A 54 -8.57 5.49 23.73
CA VAL A 54 -8.11 6.23 22.55
C VAL A 54 -9.30 6.77 21.78
N ARG A 55 -9.27 8.06 21.52
CA ARG A 55 -10.27 8.74 20.71
C ARG A 55 -9.73 9.00 19.32
N TRP A 56 -10.60 8.87 18.35
CA TRP A 56 -10.30 9.04 16.94
C TRP A 56 -10.99 10.31 16.45
N ASP A 57 -10.26 11.20 15.80
CA ASP A 57 -10.83 12.34 15.11
C ASP A 57 -11.21 12.01 13.68
N PHE A 58 -12.29 12.62 13.20
CA PHE A 58 -12.65 12.54 11.79
C PHE A 58 -11.66 13.37 10.95
N SER A 59 -11.15 12.78 9.89
CA SER A 59 -10.36 13.54 8.92
C SER A 59 -11.23 14.60 8.26
N LYS A 60 -10.88 15.88 8.44
CA LYS A 60 -11.48 17.01 7.72
C LYS A 60 -10.84 17.23 6.34
N ASN A 61 -9.84 16.43 5.99
CA ASN A 61 -9.10 16.55 4.76
C ASN A 61 -9.83 15.82 3.62
N SER A 62 -9.92 16.45 2.47
CA SER A 62 -10.40 15.82 1.22
C SER A 62 -9.39 14.81 0.62
N ILE A 63 -8.36 14.48 1.37
CA ILE A 63 -7.28 13.57 0.95
C ILE A 63 -7.65 12.17 1.40
N PHE A 64 -7.60 11.21 0.48
CA PHE A 64 -7.77 9.81 0.80
C PHE A 64 -6.57 9.32 1.63
N THR A 65 -6.82 8.93 2.87
CA THR A 65 -5.79 8.42 3.78
C THR A 65 -6.38 7.36 4.69
N ASP A 66 -5.61 6.29 4.93
CA ASP A 66 -5.93 5.27 5.94
C ASP A 66 -5.35 5.62 7.31
N ILE A 67 -4.62 6.73 7.42
CA ILE A 67 -4.00 7.12 8.67
C ILE A 67 -5.08 7.75 9.53
N PRO A 68 -5.51 7.09 10.61
CA PRO A 68 -6.41 7.71 11.56
C PRO A 68 -5.70 8.90 12.20
N ILE A 69 -6.41 10.00 12.35
CA ILE A 69 -5.91 11.13 13.12
C ILE A 69 -6.10 10.75 14.58
N LEU A 70 -5.00 10.33 15.18
CA LEU A 70 -4.89 10.15 16.61
C LEU A 70 -4.33 11.42 17.21
N ASP A 71 -4.74 11.71 18.44
CA ASP A 71 -3.96 12.53 19.37
C ASP A 71 -3.17 11.57 20.28
N PRO A 72 -2.10 10.92 19.75
CA PRO A 72 -1.43 9.87 20.47
C PRO A 72 -0.43 10.49 21.43
N LYS A 73 -0.56 10.17 22.71
CA LYS A 73 0.50 10.42 23.69
C LYS A 73 1.65 9.44 23.55
N SER A 74 1.34 8.24 23.04
CA SER A 74 2.35 7.23 22.71
C SER A 74 1.91 6.38 21.52
N TYR A 75 2.84 6.11 20.63
CA TYR A 75 2.66 5.20 19.49
C TYR A 75 3.91 4.35 19.35
N VAL A 76 3.77 3.05 19.48
CA VAL A 76 4.88 2.10 19.36
C VAL A 76 4.64 1.20 18.17
N PHE A 77 5.61 1.17 17.28
CA PHE A 77 5.71 0.18 16.21
C PHE A 77 6.65 -0.93 16.67
N ASP A 78 6.09 -2.08 16.97
CA ASP A 78 6.87 -3.23 17.41
C ASP A 78 7.10 -4.19 16.23
N THR A 79 8.31 -4.18 15.70
CA THR A 79 8.71 -5.09 14.62
C THR A 79 9.42 -6.34 15.11
N ALA A 80 9.97 -6.31 16.34
CA ALA A 80 10.89 -7.34 16.80
C ALA A 80 10.18 -8.51 17.49
N VAL A 81 9.12 -8.23 18.27
CA VAL A 81 8.51 -9.23 19.17
C VAL A 81 7.25 -9.83 18.58
N LEU A 82 6.44 -9.04 17.87
CA LEU A 82 5.11 -9.44 17.39
C LEU A 82 5.01 -9.51 15.85
N SER A 83 6.05 -9.10 15.14
CA SER A 83 6.05 -9.06 13.67
C SER A 83 6.83 -10.23 13.05
N PRO A 84 6.34 -10.80 11.94
CA PRO A 84 5.01 -10.54 11.39
C PRO A 84 3.92 -11.25 12.20
N ALA A 85 2.84 -10.54 12.48
CA ALA A 85 1.66 -11.11 13.15
C ALA A 85 0.79 -11.92 12.19
N GLY A 86 1.00 -11.74 10.90
CA GLY A 86 0.21 -12.36 9.85
C GLY A 86 0.61 -11.88 8.46
N GLU A 87 -0.26 -12.16 7.53
CA GLU A 87 -0.11 -11.81 6.11
C GLU A 87 -1.23 -10.85 5.70
N HIS A 88 -0.87 -9.82 4.96
CA HIS A 88 -1.80 -8.92 4.30
C HIS A 88 -2.00 -9.35 2.86
N SER A 89 -3.26 -9.56 2.49
CA SER A 89 -3.67 -10.00 1.15
C SER A 89 -2.89 -11.22 0.63
N PRO A 90 -2.79 -12.36 1.34
CA PRO A 90 -1.92 -13.47 0.94
C PRO A 90 -2.35 -14.10 -0.39
N ASN A 91 -3.61 -13.99 -0.75
CA ASN A 91 -4.14 -14.56 -2.00
C ASN A 91 -5.19 -13.64 -2.64
N PRO A 92 -4.81 -12.44 -3.12
CA PRO A 92 -5.76 -11.53 -3.73
C PRO A 92 -6.27 -12.07 -5.07
N SER A 93 -7.54 -11.85 -5.36
CA SER A 93 -8.06 -12.02 -6.70
C SER A 93 -7.53 -10.93 -7.65
N ILE A 94 -7.64 -11.14 -8.96
CA ILE A 94 -7.25 -10.12 -9.95
C ILE A 94 -7.98 -8.78 -9.73
N PRO A 95 -9.32 -8.76 -9.50
CA PRO A 95 -10.01 -7.50 -9.19
C PRO A 95 -9.49 -6.80 -7.93
N GLN A 96 -9.19 -7.55 -6.86
CA GLN A 96 -8.61 -6.98 -5.64
C GLN A 96 -7.22 -6.40 -5.89
N ALA A 97 -6.38 -7.12 -6.63
CA ALA A 97 -5.05 -6.65 -6.99
C ALA A 97 -5.09 -5.38 -7.86
N PHE A 98 -5.96 -5.35 -8.85
CA PHE A 98 -6.18 -4.18 -9.70
C PHE A 98 -6.64 -2.97 -8.87
N HIS A 99 -7.62 -3.18 -8.00
CA HIS A 99 -8.14 -2.16 -7.10
C HIS A 99 -7.06 -1.65 -6.12
N TYR A 100 -6.25 -2.53 -5.55
CA TYR A 100 -5.09 -2.14 -4.74
C TYR A 100 -4.20 -1.16 -5.50
N GLY A 101 -3.90 -1.47 -6.76
CA GLY A 101 -3.08 -0.61 -7.62
C GLY A 101 -3.72 0.76 -7.86
N VAL A 102 -5.00 0.80 -8.19
CA VAL A 102 -5.76 2.06 -8.37
C VAL A 102 -5.71 2.91 -7.09
N HIS A 103 -5.95 2.31 -5.93
CA HIS A 103 -5.87 3.00 -4.64
C HIS A 103 -4.47 3.58 -4.37
N ARG A 104 -3.42 2.79 -4.56
CA ARG A 104 -2.04 3.25 -4.37
C ARG A 104 -1.66 4.34 -5.37
N GLY A 105 -2.13 4.22 -6.61
CA GLY A 105 -1.97 5.26 -7.62
C GLY A 105 -2.63 6.58 -7.21
N ILE A 106 -3.89 6.54 -6.75
CA ILE A 106 -4.62 7.72 -6.27
C ILE A 106 -3.88 8.35 -5.08
N LYS A 107 -3.44 7.55 -4.10
CA LYS A 107 -2.63 8.04 -2.97
C LYS A 107 -1.32 8.67 -3.42
N SER A 108 -0.69 8.14 -4.47
CA SER A 108 0.58 8.66 -5.01
C SER A 108 0.45 10.06 -5.63
N ILE A 109 -0.68 10.38 -6.24
CA ILE A 109 -0.91 11.70 -6.86
C ILE A 109 -1.39 12.76 -5.86
N GLN A 110 -1.63 12.39 -4.61
CA GLN A 110 -1.96 13.32 -3.55
C GLN A 110 -0.71 14.05 -3.03
N LYS A 111 -0.90 15.24 -2.44
CA LYS A 111 0.23 16.06 -1.95
C LYS A 111 0.98 15.42 -0.78
N ILE A 112 0.30 14.63 0.05
CA ILE A 112 0.83 14.02 1.27
C ILE A 112 1.15 12.55 0.97
N HIS A 113 2.34 12.08 1.38
CA HIS A 113 2.82 10.70 1.25
C HIS A 113 2.92 10.15 -0.19
N SER A 114 2.84 11.02 -1.20
CA SER A 114 2.85 10.61 -2.61
C SER A 114 4.09 9.79 -2.99
N THR A 115 5.26 10.17 -2.48
CA THR A 115 6.53 9.47 -2.79
C THR A 115 6.58 8.07 -2.20
N THR A 116 6.06 7.86 -1.00
CA THR A 116 6.02 6.54 -0.35
C THR A 116 5.14 5.57 -1.12
N HIS A 117 3.92 5.99 -1.48
CA HIS A 117 3.02 5.13 -2.25
C HIS A 117 3.56 4.82 -3.64
N TRP A 118 4.15 5.81 -4.31
CA TRP A 118 4.84 5.58 -5.58
C TRP A 118 6.01 4.60 -5.42
N ALA A 119 6.85 4.75 -4.38
CA ALA A 119 7.97 3.85 -4.11
C ALA A 119 7.49 2.41 -3.84
N ASN A 120 6.40 2.24 -3.11
CA ASN A 120 5.78 0.93 -2.91
C ASN A 120 5.35 0.31 -4.25
N MET A 121 4.72 1.08 -5.15
CA MET A 121 4.37 0.57 -6.47
C MET A 121 5.60 0.22 -7.33
N GLN A 122 6.76 0.83 -7.10
CA GLN A 122 8.00 0.37 -7.73
C GLN A 122 8.48 -0.97 -7.16
N LYS A 123 8.30 -1.23 -5.85
CA LYS A 123 8.58 -2.57 -5.27
C LYS A 123 7.67 -3.62 -5.89
N VAL A 124 6.35 -3.35 -5.98
CA VAL A 124 5.40 -4.27 -6.64
C VAL A 124 5.79 -4.54 -8.08
N TRP A 125 6.25 -3.53 -8.82
CA TRP A 125 6.76 -3.71 -10.17
C TRP A 125 7.98 -4.63 -10.23
N HIS A 126 8.96 -4.46 -9.35
CA HIS A 126 10.13 -5.34 -9.29
C HIS A 126 9.75 -6.76 -8.92
N HIS A 127 8.85 -6.92 -7.94
CA HIS A 127 8.33 -8.23 -7.54
C HIS A 127 7.61 -8.92 -8.70
N PHE A 128 6.77 -8.19 -9.46
CA PHE A 128 6.15 -8.72 -10.68
C PHE A 128 7.18 -9.18 -11.72
N LEU A 129 8.24 -8.41 -11.96
CA LEU A 129 9.26 -8.77 -12.93
C LEU A 129 10.02 -10.05 -12.54
N GLN A 130 10.18 -10.29 -11.24
CA GLN A 130 10.86 -11.47 -10.70
C GLN A 130 9.97 -12.72 -10.73
N THR A 131 8.72 -12.58 -10.26
CA THR A 131 7.82 -13.73 -10.05
C THR A 131 6.93 -14.05 -11.23
N ARG A 132 6.65 -13.06 -12.07
CA ARG A 132 5.66 -13.12 -13.16
C ARG A 132 4.23 -13.41 -12.69
N ASP A 133 3.93 -13.16 -11.42
CA ASP A 133 2.59 -13.29 -10.90
C ASP A 133 1.67 -12.23 -11.52
N VAL A 134 0.67 -12.68 -12.26
CA VAL A 134 -0.25 -11.79 -12.98
C VAL A 134 -1.01 -10.83 -12.05
N ARG A 135 -1.24 -11.21 -10.79
CA ARG A 135 -1.91 -10.38 -9.79
C ARG A 135 -1.09 -9.12 -9.49
N LEU A 136 0.22 -9.28 -9.33
CA LEU A 136 1.15 -8.15 -9.18
C LEU A 136 1.16 -7.27 -10.43
N GLY A 137 1.11 -7.88 -11.61
CA GLY A 137 0.97 -7.15 -12.87
C GLY A 137 -0.29 -6.30 -12.92
N PHE A 138 -1.43 -6.85 -12.51
CA PHE A 138 -2.69 -6.10 -12.43
C PHE A 138 -2.67 -5.00 -11.37
N ALA A 139 -1.99 -5.20 -10.25
CA ALA A 139 -1.80 -4.14 -9.26
C ALA A 139 -1.00 -2.96 -9.85
N VAL A 140 0.11 -3.25 -10.54
CA VAL A 140 0.89 -2.20 -11.21
C VAL A 140 0.08 -1.52 -12.32
N LEU A 141 -0.63 -2.28 -13.14
CA LEU A 141 -1.50 -1.75 -14.20
C LEU A 141 -2.53 -0.76 -13.64
N GLY A 142 -3.19 -1.10 -12.53
CA GLY A 142 -4.15 -0.21 -11.87
C GLY A 142 -3.52 1.14 -11.49
N ALA A 143 -2.32 1.14 -10.92
CA ALA A 143 -1.61 2.37 -10.56
C ALA A 143 -1.19 3.18 -11.80
N GLU A 144 -0.69 2.53 -12.85
CA GLU A 144 -0.27 3.20 -14.08
C GLU A 144 -1.45 3.85 -14.82
N LEU A 145 -2.64 3.25 -14.75
CA LEU A 145 -3.87 3.83 -15.30
C LEU A 145 -4.30 5.09 -14.54
N VAL A 146 -4.07 5.16 -13.22
CA VAL A 146 -4.25 6.41 -12.46
C VAL A 146 -3.26 7.48 -12.94
N TYR A 147 -1.99 7.12 -13.11
CA TYR A 147 -0.98 8.06 -13.60
C TYR A 147 -1.26 8.53 -15.03
N ALA A 148 -1.89 7.69 -15.84
CA ALA A 148 -2.36 8.03 -17.18
C ALA A 148 -3.67 8.85 -17.19
N GLY A 149 -4.26 9.15 -16.03
CA GLY A 149 -5.49 9.93 -15.92
C GLY A 149 -6.79 9.15 -16.15
N THR A 150 -6.72 7.82 -16.27
CA THR A 150 -7.92 6.97 -16.43
C THR A 150 -8.78 6.99 -15.18
N PHE A 151 -8.15 7.01 -14.00
CA PHE A 151 -8.82 7.09 -12.70
C PHE A 151 -8.42 8.37 -11.96
N ASN A 152 -9.31 8.85 -11.10
CA ASN A 152 -9.09 10.02 -10.26
C ASN A 152 -9.62 9.76 -8.83
N ARG A 153 -9.61 10.76 -7.96
CA ARG A 153 -10.04 10.65 -6.56
C ARG A 153 -11.48 10.16 -6.36
N LYS A 154 -12.36 10.39 -7.33
CA LYS A 154 -13.77 9.95 -7.24
C LYS A 154 -13.92 8.47 -7.50
N ASP A 155 -12.91 7.84 -8.08
CA ASP A 155 -12.90 6.43 -8.47
C ASP A 155 -12.37 5.50 -7.35
N GLN A 156 -12.25 5.99 -6.12
CA GLN A 156 -11.70 5.21 -5.00
C GLN A 156 -12.69 4.23 -4.36
N ASP A 157 -13.97 4.29 -4.71
CA ASP A 157 -14.99 3.41 -4.17
C ASP A 157 -14.90 2.02 -4.79
N TYR A 158 -14.85 0.98 -3.95
CA TYR A 158 -14.85 -0.43 -4.37
C TYR A 158 -16.11 -0.83 -5.16
N THR A 159 -17.21 -0.12 -4.98
CA THR A 159 -18.46 -0.35 -5.69
C THR A 159 -18.54 0.38 -7.02
N ASN A 160 -17.53 1.18 -7.37
CA ASN A 160 -17.53 1.93 -8.62
C ASN A 160 -17.45 0.99 -9.83
N PRO A 161 -18.52 0.90 -10.66
CA PRO A 161 -18.59 -0.02 -11.79
C PRO A 161 -17.49 0.24 -12.84
N ARG A 162 -16.99 1.47 -12.91
CA ARG A 162 -15.92 1.86 -13.82
C ARG A 162 -14.64 1.04 -13.64
N MET A 163 -14.32 0.63 -12.41
CA MET A 163 -13.16 -0.24 -12.19
C MET A 163 -13.34 -1.59 -12.87
N GLY A 164 -14.53 -2.17 -12.77
CA GLY A 164 -14.86 -3.43 -13.46
C GLY A 164 -14.84 -3.29 -14.98
N GLU A 165 -15.40 -2.21 -15.51
CA GLU A 165 -15.42 -1.94 -16.96
C GLU A 165 -14.00 -1.81 -17.51
N VAL A 166 -13.14 -1.00 -16.86
CA VAL A 166 -11.75 -0.84 -17.27
C VAL A 166 -10.98 -2.14 -17.14
N LEU A 167 -11.14 -2.87 -16.00
CA LEU A 167 -10.49 -4.16 -15.82
C LEU A 167 -10.86 -5.17 -16.91
N CYS A 168 -12.12 -5.17 -17.37
CA CYS A 168 -12.57 -6.05 -18.45
C CYS A 168 -11.78 -5.87 -19.75
N THR A 169 -11.28 -4.66 -20.04
CA THR A 169 -10.46 -4.40 -21.25
C THR A 169 -9.10 -5.11 -21.21
N TYR A 170 -8.64 -5.52 -20.03
CA TYR A 170 -7.36 -6.19 -19.81
C TYR A 170 -7.53 -7.66 -19.40
N LYS A 171 -8.77 -8.16 -19.34
CA LYS A 171 -9.10 -9.52 -18.93
C LYS A 171 -8.38 -10.54 -19.83
N GLY A 172 -7.75 -11.51 -19.18
CA GLY A 172 -7.06 -12.60 -19.88
C GLY A 172 -5.63 -12.29 -20.34
N MET A 173 -5.11 -11.09 -20.05
CA MET A 173 -3.70 -10.80 -20.31
C MET A 173 -2.79 -11.69 -19.46
N ASP A 174 -1.78 -12.27 -20.09
CA ASP A 174 -0.68 -12.95 -19.44
C ASP A 174 0.38 -11.95 -18.90
N ALA A 175 1.36 -12.47 -18.16
CA ALA A 175 2.41 -11.63 -17.56
C ALA A 175 3.23 -10.85 -18.60
N LYS A 176 3.46 -11.40 -19.78
CA LYS A 176 4.21 -10.74 -20.86
C LYS A 176 3.42 -9.61 -21.50
N GLN A 177 2.12 -9.82 -21.69
CA GLN A 177 1.20 -8.81 -22.21
C GLN A 177 1.05 -7.65 -21.22
N LEU A 178 0.88 -7.96 -19.92
CA LEU A 178 0.82 -6.97 -18.85
C LEU A 178 2.12 -6.16 -18.78
N GLU A 179 3.29 -6.80 -18.82
CA GLU A 179 4.56 -6.09 -18.81
C GLU A 179 4.66 -5.10 -19.98
N ARG A 180 4.29 -5.52 -21.19
CA ARG A 180 4.32 -4.66 -22.38
C ARG A 180 3.39 -3.46 -22.22
N GLU A 181 2.18 -3.69 -21.74
CA GLU A 181 1.19 -2.63 -21.56
C GLU A 181 1.61 -1.63 -20.47
N ILE A 182 2.11 -2.14 -19.33
CA ILE A 182 2.64 -1.29 -18.25
C ILE A 182 3.79 -0.41 -18.77
N ARG A 183 4.73 -0.98 -19.52
CA ARG A 183 5.85 -0.22 -20.12
C ARG A 183 5.34 0.84 -21.09
N ARG A 184 4.33 0.52 -21.90
CA ARG A 184 3.68 1.46 -22.84
C ARG A 184 3.04 2.63 -22.08
N LEU A 185 2.26 2.36 -21.04
CA LEU A 185 1.65 3.39 -20.21
C LEU A 185 2.72 4.27 -19.56
N ARG A 186 3.75 3.67 -18.96
CA ARG A 186 4.86 4.41 -18.34
C ARG A 186 5.55 5.36 -19.32
N PHE A 187 5.77 4.91 -20.53
CA PHE A 187 6.34 5.76 -21.57
C PHE A 187 5.42 6.95 -21.92
N LEU A 188 4.14 6.67 -22.10
CA LEU A 188 3.16 7.68 -22.51
C LEU A 188 2.89 8.74 -21.42
N HIS A 189 2.73 8.35 -20.17
CA HIS A 189 2.31 9.29 -19.13
C HIS A 189 3.43 9.91 -18.32
N TRP A 190 4.69 9.52 -18.53
CA TRP A 190 5.81 10.17 -17.83
C TRP A 190 5.81 11.69 -17.97
N GLY A 191 5.41 12.19 -19.13
CA GLY A 191 5.24 13.61 -19.40
C GLY A 191 4.01 14.25 -18.76
N PHE A 192 3.02 13.43 -18.36
CA PHE A 192 1.74 13.90 -17.79
C PHE A 192 1.69 13.80 -16.26
N LEU A 193 2.71 13.25 -15.61
CA LEU A 193 2.78 13.30 -14.16
C LEU A 193 2.77 14.75 -13.69
N PRO A 194 1.98 15.06 -12.65
CA PRO A 194 2.03 16.39 -12.05
C PRO A 194 3.46 16.80 -11.76
N ASP A 195 3.82 18.04 -12.07
CA ASP A 195 5.21 18.52 -12.00
C ASP A 195 5.82 18.36 -10.61
N ASP A 196 5.02 18.48 -9.55
CA ASP A 196 5.46 18.26 -8.19
C ASP A 196 5.77 16.78 -7.93
N LEU A 197 4.95 15.85 -8.43
CA LEU A 197 5.21 14.41 -8.32
C LEU A 197 6.43 14.03 -9.16
N ARG A 198 6.53 14.51 -10.41
CA ARG A 198 7.69 14.28 -11.27
C ARG A 198 8.99 14.78 -10.62
N ARG A 199 8.99 15.99 -10.04
CA ARG A 199 10.14 16.56 -9.32
C ARG A 199 10.49 15.73 -8.06
N ARG A 200 9.51 15.20 -7.34
CA ARG A 200 9.74 14.34 -6.18
C ARG A 200 10.29 12.99 -6.56
N VAL A 201 9.75 12.37 -7.61
CA VAL A 201 10.28 11.11 -8.17
C VAL A 201 11.71 11.28 -8.65
N LEU A 202 12.03 12.38 -9.34
CA LEU A 202 13.40 12.67 -9.78
C LEU A 202 14.34 12.90 -8.59
N ARG A 203 13.90 13.62 -7.54
CA ARG A 203 14.69 13.78 -6.31
C ARG A 203 14.91 12.46 -5.60
N TYR A 204 13.88 11.62 -5.48
CA TYR A 204 13.99 10.30 -4.89
C TYR A 204 14.99 9.42 -5.66
N LYS A 205 14.95 9.42 -7.00
CA LYS A 205 15.90 8.69 -7.83
C LYS A 205 17.34 9.19 -7.63
N ARG A 206 17.55 10.52 -7.56
CA ARG A 206 18.88 11.11 -7.30
C ARG A 206 19.39 10.73 -5.91
N GLY A 207 18.57 10.91 -4.87
CA GLY A 207 18.97 10.54 -3.50
C GLY A 207 19.26 9.05 -3.31
N LYS A 208 18.70 8.17 -4.15
CA LYS A 208 19.05 6.74 -4.17
C LYS A 208 20.31 6.42 -4.93
N LEU A 209 20.68 7.21 -5.91
CA LEU A 209 21.97 7.07 -6.60
C LEU A 209 23.15 7.47 -5.69
N ASP A 210 22.90 8.38 -4.75
CA ASP A 210 23.91 8.86 -3.79
C ASP A 210 24.02 7.98 -2.53
N GLN A 211 23.05 7.07 -2.29
CA GLN A 211 23.10 6.12 -1.18
C GLN A 211 23.42 4.74 -1.73
N ASN A 212 24.65 4.29 -1.55
CA ASN A 212 25.07 2.91 -1.80
C ASN A 212 24.17 1.94 -1.03
N TRP A 213 23.34 1.19 -1.73
CA TRP A 213 22.37 0.22 -1.20
C TRP A 213 22.99 -1.10 -0.75
N ASP A 214 24.31 -1.20 -0.67
CA ASP A 214 25.04 -2.42 -0.29
C ASP A 214 25.31 -2.55 1.22
N GLN A 215 24.63 -1.77 2.06
CA GLN A 215 24.72 -1.95 3.51
C GLN A 215 23.33 -1.79 4.14
N THR A 216 22.53 -2.84 4.10
CA THR A 216 21.68 -3.37 5.19
C THR A 216 20.97 -4.61 4.76
#